data_c91efdc03dd80b8867d705cdedffeb57
#
_entry.id   c91efdc03dd80b8867d705cdedffeb57
#
_cell.length_a   1.000
_cell.length_b   1.000
_cell.length_c   1.000
_cell.angle_alpha   90.00
_cell.angle_beta   90.00
_cell.angle_gamma   90.00
#
_symmetry.space_group_name_H-M   'P 1'
#
loop_
_entity.id
_entity.type
_entity.pdbx_description
1 polymer ?
#
loop_
_entity_poly.entity_id
_entity_poly.type
_entity_poly.pdbx_seq_one_letter_code
_entity_poly.pdbx_strand_id
1 'polypeptide(L)'
;MTEPTWTKVEAPILAAIAEWTPRPGNPGPFSLDIADATGLEYGAITTALGRLEAAHYVTGSRLVKGAEVLYANLHLTERGLRASGVWPSDDPFEDLLRVLNEQISREPDPENAGRLRRLLSAVVEAGRDIGVGVLTELATRGTLGR
;
A
#
# COMPACT_ATOMS: atom_id res chain seq x y z
N MET A 1 -19.62 -24.85 -3.45
CA MET A 1 -19.20 -23.44 -3.47
C MET A 1 -17.70 -23.37 -3.21
N THR A 2 -16.96 -22.65 -4.06
CA THR A 2 -15.51 -22.52 -3.90
C THR A 2 -15.20 -21.49 -2.81
N GLU A 3 -14.30 -21.84 -1.92
CA GLU A 3 -13.87 -20.93 -0.87
C GLU A 3 -13.16 -19.71 -1.48
N PRO A 4 -13.44 -18.47 -1.03
CA PRO A 4 -12.76 -17.30 -1.55
C PRO A 4 -11.24 -17.39 -1.30
N THR A 5 -10.44 -17.12 -2.33
CA THR A 5 -8.99 -17.17 -2.22
C THR A 5 -8.37 -15.85 -1.76
N TRP A 6 -9.18 -14.79 -1.67
CA TRP A 6 -8.69 -13.45 -1.38
C TRP A 6 -7.77 -13.40 -0.16
N THR A 7 -8.23 -13.91 0.98
CA THR A 7 -7.47 -13.85 2.22
C THR A 7 -6.21 -14.71 2.20
N LYS A 8 -6.27 -15.85 1.53
CA LYS A 8 -5.18 -16.85 1.53
C LYS A 8 -4.15 -16.62 0.44
N VAL A 9 -4.54 -16.02 -0.67
CA VAL A 9 -3.69 -15.89 -1.85
C VAL A 9 -3.54 -14.43 -2.29
N GLU A 10 -4.62 -13.78 -2.70
CA GLU A 10 -4.53 -12.44 -3.28
C GLU A 10 -4.05 -11.37 -2.30
N ALA A 11 -4.61 -11.33 -1.10
CA ALA A 11 -4.22 -10.33 -0.11
C ALA A 11 -2.74 -10.46 0.30
N PRO A 12 -2.20 -11.65 0.58
CA PRO A 12 -0.77 -11.81 0.83
C PRO A 12 0.10 -11.36 -0.34
N ILE A 13 -0.31 -11.61 -1.58
CA ILE A 13 0.42 -11.17 -2.77
C ILE A 13 0.46 -9.65 -2.82
N LEU A 14 -0.67 -8.98 -2.65
CA LEU A 14 -0.73 -7.51 -2.64
C LEU A 14 0.13 -6.93 -1.53
N ALA A 15 0.09 -7.53 -0.34
CA ALA A 15 0.93 -7.10 0.78
C ALA A 15 2.43 -7.24 0.46
N ALA A 16 2.83 -8.34 -0.16
CA ALA A 16 4.22 -8.56 -0.54
C ALA A 16 4.70 -7.53 -1.56
N ILE A 17 3.87 -7.18 -2.53
CA ILE A 17 4.20 -6.14 -3.51
C ILE A 17 4.31 -4.77 -2.81
N ALA A 18 3.38 -4.48 -1.91
CA ALA A 18 3.37 -3.22 -1.17
C ALA A 18 4.62 -3.03 -0.30
N GLU A 19 5.11 -4.12 0.29
CA GLU A 19 6.27 -4.12 1.17
C GLU A 19 7.60 -4.17 0.43
N TRP A 20 7.58 -4.38 -0.88
CA TRP A 20 8.80 -4.48 -1.67
C TRP A 20 9.61 -3.17 -1.62
N THR A 21 10.90 -3.30 -1.36
CA THR A 21 11.81 -2.15 -1.38
C THR A 21 12.48 -2.08 -2.75
N PRO A 22 12.25 -1.02 -3.53
CA PRO A 22 12.91 -0.86 -4.82
C PRO A 22 14.43 -0.84 -4.70
N ARG A 23 15.10 -1.46 -5.68
CA ARG A 23 16.56 -1.50 -5.76
C ARG A 23 17.01 -1.06 -7.14
N PRO A 24 18.24 -0.55 -7.28
CA PRO A 24 18.77 -0.25 -8.61
C PRO A 24 18.69 -1.48 -9.52
N GLY A 25 18.09 -1.32 -10.70
CA GLY A 25 17.88 -2.42 -11.64
C GLY A 25 16.69 -3.32 -11.34
N ASN A 26 16.05 -3.14 -10.17
CA ASN A 26 14.89 -3.95 -9.79
C ASN A 26 13.87 -3.10 -9.02
N PRO A 27 13.16 -2.19 -9.72
CA PRO A 27 12.22 -1.26 -9.08
C PRO A 27 10.94 -1.93 -8.59
N GLY A 28 10.59 -3.13 -9.10
CA GLY A 28 9.43 -3.89 -8.66
C GLY A 28 9.76 -5.36 -8.60
N PRO A 29 9.07 -6.14 -7.76
CA PRO A 29 9.38 -7.56 -7.59
C PRO A 29 9.01 -8.39 -8.82
N PHE A 30 9.70 -9.52 -8.97
CA PHE A 30 9.30 -10.60 -9.87
C PHE A 30 8.30 -11.51 -9.16
N SER A 31 7.56 -12.29 -9.94
CA SER A 31 6.66 -13.30 -9.35
C SER A 31 7.40 -14.30 -8.47
N LEU A 32 8.66 -14.60 -8.78
CA LEU A 32 9.50 -15.47 -7.93
C LEU A 32 9.79 -14.82 -6.57
N ASP A 33 9.99 -13.51 -6.53
CA ASP A 33 10.19 -12.77 -5.27
C ASP A 33 8.93 -12.85 -4.39
N ILE A 34 7.76 -12.80 -5.01
CA ILE A 34 6.48 -12.93 -4.31
C ILE A 34 6.34 -14.34 -3.75
N ALA A 35 6.75 -15.36 -4.50
CA ALA A 35 6.74 -16.73 -4.01
C ALA A 35 7.61 -16.89 -2.77
N ASP A 36 8.81 -16.31 -2.79
CA ASP A 36 9.72 -16.35 -1.64
C ASP A 36 9.14 -15.62 -0.43
N ALA A 37 8.53 -14.47 -0.66
CA ALA A 37 7.98 -13.64 0.43
C ALA A 37 6.73 -14.25 1.07
N THR A 38 5.88 -14.91 0.29
CA THR A 38 4.59 -15.41 0.77
C THR A 38 4.60 -16.87 1.15
N GLY A 39 5.54 -17.65 0.61
CA GLY A 39 5.56 -19.10 0.76
C GLY A 39 4.49 -19.84 -0.03
N LEU A 40 3.77 -19.13 -0.89
CA LEU A 40 2.72 -19.72 -1.72
C LEU A 40 3.31 -20.48 -2.91
N GLU A 41 2.57 -21.48 -3.40
CA GLU A 41 2.94 -22.21 -4.61
C GLU A 41 2.98 -21.26 -5.81
N TYR A 42 4.00 -21.42 -6.65
CA TYR A 42 4.22 -20.54 -7.80
C TYR A 42 3.04 -20.51 -8.76
N GLY A 43 2.42 -21.65 -9.03
CA GLY A 43 1.24 -21.72 -9.91
C GLY A 43 0.05 -20.95 -9.36
N ALA A 44 -0.14 -20.98 -8.03
CA ALA A 44 -1.18 -20.20 -7.38
C ALA A 44 -0.91 -18.70 -7.53
N ILE A 45 0.36 -18.30 -7.41
CA ILE A 45 0.77 -16.90 -7.54
C ILE A 45 0.53 -16.38 -8.96
N THR A 46 0.98 -17.11 -9.98
CA THR A 46 0.81 -16.66 -11.37
C THR A 46 -0.65 -16.60 -11.77
N THR A 47 -1.46 -17.55 -11.31
CA THR A 47 -2.91 -17.54 -11.54
C THR A 47 -3.56 -16.32 -10.87
N ALA A 48 -3.20 -16.07 -9.61
CA ALA A 48 -3.73 -14.92 -8.88
C ALA A 48 -3.28 -13.59 -9.49
N LEU A 49 -2.02 -13.48 -9.90
CA LEU A 49 -1.52 -12.27 -10.57
C LEU A 49 -2.27 -11.99 -11.87
N GLY A 50 -2.62 -13.02 -12.63
CA GLY A 50 -3.44 -12.86 -13.83
C GLY A 50 -4.80 -12.27 -13.51
N ARG A 51 -5.45 -12.74 -12.44
CA ARG A 51 -6.74 -12.20 -12.00
C ARG A 51 -6.60 -10.77 -11.45
N LEU A 52 -5.55 -10.50 -10.69
CA LEU A 52 -5.30 -9.18 -10.11
C LEU A 52 -4.99 -8.15 -11.21
N GLU A 53 -4.25 -8.55 -12.24
CA GLU A 53 -3.97 -7.69 -13.38
C GLU A 53 -5.24 -7.39 -14.17
N ALA A 54 -6.04 -8.41 -14.46
CA ALA A 54 -7.31 -8.24 -15.17
C ALA A 54 -8.29 -7.36 -14.42
N ALA A 55 -8.26 -7.40 -13.09
CA ALA A 55 -9.12 -6.57 -12.23
C ALA A 55 -8.49 -5.21 -11.90
N HIS A 56 -7.33 -4.90 -12.47
CA HIS A 56 -6.63 -3.62 -12.30
C HIS A 56 -6.11 -3.35 -10.88
N TYR A 57 -5.73 -4.39 -10.16
CA TYR A 57 -5.06 -4.25 -8.86
C TYR A 57 -3.56 -4.12 -8.99
N VAL A 58 -2.97 -4.74 -10.02
CA VAL A 58 -1.54 -4.73 -10.25
C VAL A 58 -1.23 -4.45 -11.71
N THR A 59 -0.02 -3.93 -11.94
CA THR A 59 0.58 -3.81 -13.28
C THR A 59 1.95 -4.47 -13.26
N GLY A 60 2.42 -4.90 -14.41
CA GLY A 60 3.73 -5.50 -14.53
C GLY A 60 3.97 -6.03 -15.92
N SER A 61 5.18 -6.51 -16.17
CA SER A 61 5.54 -7.12 -17.44
C SER A 61 5.33 -8.62 -17.35
N ARG A 62 4.56 -9.17 -18.27
CA ARG A 62 4.29 -10.59 -18.31
C ARG A 62 5.15 -11.22 -19.41
N LEU A 63 5.94 -12.20 -19.02
CA LEU A 63 6.80 -12.96 -19.92
C LEU A 63 6.31 -14.40 -19.95
N VAL A 64 6.12 -14.94 -21.16
CA VAL A 64 5.67 -16.31 -21.35
C VAL A 64 6.74 -17.06 -22.13
N LYS A 65 7.19 -18.19 -21.56
CA LYS A 65 8.16 -19.07 -22.22
C LYS A 65 7.65 -20.50 -22.11
N GLY A 66 7.07 -20.99 -23.21
CA GLY A 66 6.41 -22.30 -23.19
C GLY A 66 5.21 -22.30 -22.26
N ALA A 67 5.20 -23.21 -21.31
CA ALA A 67 4.16 -23.29 -20.30
C ALA A 67 4.42 -22.40 -19.09
N GLU A 68 5.60 -21.78 -19.02
CA GLU A 68 5.98 -20.95 -17.88
C GLU A 68 5.57 -19.50 -18.06
N VAL A 69 5.06 -18.91 -17.00
CA VAL A 69 4.68 -17.50 -16.95
C VAL A 69 5.50 -16.83 -15.85
N LEU A 70 6.15 -15.73 -16.19
CA LEU A 70 6.91 -14.90 -15.25
C LEU A 70 6.37 -13.49 -15.28
N TYR A 71 6.13 -12.93 -14.12
CA TYR A 71 5.82 -11.52 -13.99
C TYR A 71 7.04 -10.79 -13.46
N ALA A 72 7.31 -9.62 -14.02
CA ALA A 72 8.43 -8.77 -13.63
C ALA A 72 7.94 -7.35 -13.40
N ASN A 73 8.68 -6.61 -12.57
CA ASN A 73 8.40 -5.21 -12.31
C ASN A 73 6.95 -4.97 -11.85
N LEU A 74 6.50 -5.77 -10.89
CA LEU A 74 5.14 -5.70 -10.38
C LEU A 74 4.95 -4.46 -9.52
N HIS A 75 3.85 -3.76 -9.74
CA HIS A 75 3.47 -2.59 -8.97
C HIS A 75 1.98 -2.63 -8.67
N LEU A 76 1.60 -2.07 -7.53
CA LEU A 76 0.19 -1.89 -7.22
C LEU A 76 -0.35 -0.66 -7.94
N THR A 77 -1.57 -0.79 -8.45
CA THR A 77 -2.35 0.36 -8.90
C THR A 77 -2.93 1.08 -7.69
N GLU A 78 -3.61 2.20 -7.89
CA GLU A 78 -4.35 2.86 -6.81
C GLU A 78 -5.32 1.87 -6.14
N ARG A 79 -6.04 1.10 -6.95
CA ARG A 79 -6.96 0.08 -6.45
C ARG A 79 -6.25 -0.98 -5.61
N GLY A 80 -5.09 -1.43 -6.08
CA GLY A 80 -4.27 -2.40 -5.35
C GLY A 80 -3.74 -1.86 -4.03
N LEU A 81 -3.29 -0.61 -4.02
CA LEU A 81 -2.82 0.06 -2.82
C LEU A 81 -3.92 0.17 -1.76
N ARG A 82 -5.14 0.53 -2.16
CA ARG A 82 -6.29 0.58 -1.27
C ARG A 82 -6.63 -0.80 -0.71
N ALA A 83 -6.62 -1.81 -1.57
CA ALA A 83 -6.94 -3.18 -1.18
C ALA A 83 -5.88 -3.78 -0.25
N SER A 84 -4.61 -3.36 -0.36
CA SER A 84 -3.54 -3.82 0.51
C SER A 84 -3.54 -3.16 1.88
N GLY A 85 -4.32 -2.09 2.05
CA GLY A 85 -4.36 -1.32 3.28
C GLY A 85 -3.24 -0.30 3.44
N VAL A 86 -2.38 -0.16 2.43
CA VAL A 86 -1.26 0.79 2.46
C VAL A 86 -1.71 2.19 2.05
N TRP A 87 -2.64 2.24 1.11
CA TRP A 87 -3.16 3.51 0.61
C TRP A 87 -4.28 4.02 1.51
N PRO A 88 -4.44 5.34 1.63
CA PRO A 88 -5.58 5.88 2.37
C PRO A 88 -6.92 5.30 1.90
N SER A 89 -7.80 5.07 2.85
CA SER A 89 -9.14 4.56 2.58
C SER A 89 -9.97 5.57 1.78
N ASP A 90 -11.25 5.25 1.55
CA ASP A 90 -12.17 6.17 0.88
C ASP A 90 -12.49 7.41 1.73
N ASP A 91 -12.04 7.44 2.98
CA ASP A 91 -12.19 8.58 3.86
C ASP A 91 -10.82 9.14 4.25
N PRO A 92 -10.26 10.08 3.45
CA PRO A 92 -8.95 10.69 3.73
C PRO A 92 -8.89 11.41 5.08
N PHE A 93 -10.01 11.94 5.55
CA PHE A 93 -10.07 12.64 6.84
C PHE A 93 -9.82 11.66 8.01
N GLU A 94 -10.49 10.50 7.99
CA GLU A 94 -10.28 9.46 9.00
C GLU A 94 -8.84 8.95 8.96
N ASP A 95 -8.27 8.78 7.77
CA ASP A 95 -6.88 8.35 7.62
C ASP A 95 -5.92 9.39 8.20
N LEU A 96 -6.17 10.66 7.97
CA LEU A 96 -5.36 11.74 8.52
C LEU A 96 -5.37 11.69 10.05
N LEU A 97 -6.55 11.55 10.65
CA LEU A 97 -6.68 11.45 12.11
C LEU A 97 -5.94 10.24 12.65
N ARG A 98 -6.06 9.09 11.99
CA ARG A 98 -5.37 7.87 12.39
C ARG A 98 -3.85 8.05 12.32
N VAL A 99 -3.33 8.59 11.23
CA VAL A 99 -1.89 8.82 11.07
C VAL A 99 -1.36 9.77 12.13
N LEU A 100 -2.07 10.86 12.41
CA LEU A 100 -1.66 11.80 13.46
C LEU A 100 -1.62 11.15 14.83
N ASN A 101 -2.63 10.36 15.16
CA ASN A 101 -2.67 9.63 16.43
C ASN A 101 -1.51 8.63 16.55
N GLU A 102 -1.20 7.90 15.47
CA GLU A 102 -0.07 6.97 15.44
C GLU A 102 1.26 7.69 15.63
N GLN A 103 1.44 8.82 14.97
CA GLN A 103 2.66 9.61 15.08
C GLN A 103 2.84 10.16 16.51
N ILE A 104 1.77 10.63 17.12
CA ILE A 104 1.80 11.10 18.52
C ILE A 104 2.24 9.97 19.46
N SER A 105 1.69 8.77 19.25
CA SER A 105 2.02 7.61 20.08
C SER A 105 3.47 7.15 19.94
N ARG A 106 4.07 7.36 18.78
CA ARG A 106 5.45 6.93 18.47
C ARG A 106 6.49 7.98 18.74
N GLU A 107 6.09 9.25 18.90
CA GLU A 107 7.02 10.35 19.04
C GLU A 107 7.65 10.37 20.44
N PRO A 108 8.97 10.14 20.55
CA PRO A 108 9.65 10.14 21.86
C PRO A 108 9.89 11.55 22.40
N ASP A 109 9.92 12.57 21.55
CA ASP A 109 10.17 13.95 21.95
C ASP A 109 8.84 14.60 22.39
N PRO A 110 8.71 15.02 23.68
CA PRO A 110 7.48 15.67 24.16
C PRO A 110 7.11 16.95 23.40
N GLU A 111 8.10 17.69 22.92
CA GLU A 111 7.86 18.92 22.16
C GLU A 111 7.22 18.63 20.81
N ASN A 112 7.75 17.65 20.08
CA ASN A 112 7.20 17.23 18.80
C ASN A 112 5.83 16.60 18.98
N ALA A 113 5.64 15.78 20.00
CA ALA A 113 4.33 15.21 20.33
C ALA A 113 3.31 16.31 20.62
N GLY A 114 3.72 17.38 21.31
CA GLY A 114 2.87 18.53 21.56
C GLY A 114 2.45 19.27 20.29
N ARG A 115 3.38 19.40 19.34
CA ARG A 115 3.08 19.99 18.02
C ARG A 115 2.07 19.16 17.24
N LEU A 116 2.25 17.86 17.25
CA LEU A 116 1.34 16.92 16.57
C LEU A 116 -0.05 16.96 17.18
N ARG A 117 -0.15 17.04 18.52
CA ARG A 117 -1.44 17.17 19.19
C ARG A 117 -2.15 18.47 18.85
N ARG A 118 -1.42 19.58 18.73
CA ARG A 118 -1.98 20.84 18.30
C ARG A 118 -2.49 20.79 16.86
N LEU A 119 -1.73 20.13 15.97
CA LEU A 119 -2.17 19.91 14.61
C LEU A 119 -3.44 19.04 14.57
N LEU A 120 -3.47 17.97 15.34
CA LEU A 120 -4.66 17.11 15.44
C LEU A 120 -5.89 17.92 15.91
N SER A 121 -5.73 18.72 16.96
CA SER A 121 -6.82 19.57 17.47
C SER A 121 -7.32 20.56 16.41
N ALA A 122 -6.38 21.18 15.68
CA ALA A 122 -6.73 22.11 14.62
C ALA A 122 -7.51 21.43 13.48
N VAL A 123 -7.10 20.23 13.11
CA VAL A 123 -7.78 19.44 12.06
C VAL A 123 -9.19 19.06 12.51
N VAL A 124 -9.35 18.62 13.76
CA VAL A 124 -10.67 18.24 14.29
C VAL A 124 -11.60 19.47 14.34
N GLU A 125 -11.10 20.62 14.80
CA GLU A 125 -11.89 21.85 14.86
C GLU A 125 -12.27 22.38 13.48
N ALA A 126 -11.34 22.31 12.52
CA ALA A 126 -11.56 22.79 11.17
C ALA A 126 -12.59 21.95 10.42
N GLY A 127 -12.71 20.67 10.77
CA GLY A 127 -13.64 19.77 10.13
C GLY A 127 -13.07 19.07 8.91
N ARG A 128 -13.89 18.20 8.34
CA ARG A 128 -13.47 17.27 7.29
C ARG A 128 -12.87 17.93 6.04
N ASP A 129 -13.51 18.96 5.53
CA ASP A 129 -13.09 19.58 4.27
C ASP A 129 -11.72 20.25 4.38
N ILE A 130 -11.48 20.94 5.49
CA ILE A 130 -10.20 21.61 5.72
C ILE A 130 -9.12 20.59 6.11
N GLY A 131 -9.50 19.55 6.85
CA GLY A 131 -8.58 18.46 7.19
C GLY A 131 -8.03 17.77 5.95
N VAL A 132 -8.88 17.50 4.96
CA VAL A 132 -8.46 16.92 3.68
C VAL A 132 -7.52 17.87 2.93
N GLY A 133 -7.79 19.18 2.98
CA GLY A 133 -6.91 20.19 2.40
C GLY A 133 -5.51 20.17 3.02
N VAL A 134 -5.42 20.05 4.34
CA VAL A 134 -4.15 19.93 5.05
C VAL A 134 -3.39 18.69 4.60
N LEU A 135 -4.07 17.56 4.49
CA LEU A 135 -3.45 16.30 4.03
C LEU A 135 -2.88 16.47 2.62
N THR A 136 -3.63 17.06 1.71
CA THR A 136 -3.19 17.31 0.34
C THR A 136 -1.97 18.23 0.31
N GLU A 137 -1.97 19.29 1.09
CA GLU A 137 -0.86 20.23 1.17
C GLU A 137 0.41 19.55 1.69
N LEU A 138 0.32 18.76 2.74
CA LEU A 138 1.47 18.03 3.30
C LEU A 138 2.02 17.03 2.30
N ALA A 139 1.17 16.31 1.59
CA ALA A 139 1.59 15.38 0.56
C ALA A 139 2.30 16.09 -0.59
N THR A 140 1.80 17.25 -1.01
CA THR A 140 2.40 18.04 -2.08
C THR A 140 3.76 18.59 -1.70
N ARG A 141 3.93 19.04 -0.47
CA ARG A 141 5.21 19.57 0.02
C ARG A 141 6.25 18.50 0.25
N GLY A 142 5.84 17.25 0.47
CA GLY A 142 6.78 16.17 0.78
C GLY A 142 7.56 16.40 2.06
N THR A 143 7.02 17.18 3.00
CA THR A 143 7.72 17.61 4.20
C THR A 143 7.40 16.78 5.44
N LEU A 144 6.58 15.77 5.32
CA LEU A 144 6.18 14.94 6.46
C LEU A 144 7.35 14.22 7.13
N GLY A 145 8.41 13.97 6.39
CA GLY A 145 9.59 13.29 6.90
C GLY A 145 10.64 14.20 7.55
N ARG A 146 10.36 15.45 7.72
CA ARG A 146 11.31 16.43 8.28
C ARG A 146 10.96 16.83 9.67
#